data_2fad0fd0253c44a98201bb6177369381
#
_entry.id   2fad0fd0253c44a98201bb6177369381
#
_cell.length_a   1.000
_cell.length_b   1.000
_cell.length_c   1.000
_cell.angle_alpha   90.00
_cell.angle_beta   90.00
_cell.angle_gamma   90.00
#
_symmetry.space_group_name_H-M   'P 1'
#
loop_
_entity.id
_entity.type
_entity.pdbx_description
1 polymer ?
#
loop_
_entity_poly.entity_id
_entity_poly.type
_entity_poly.pdbx_seq_one_letter_code
_entity_poly.pdbx_strand_id
1 'polypeptide(L)'
;MIDINEYTDEKGRFDGRYLLIRPLSTDGATADVWLSLDLNTVSMTDGDKIDQIARMSDDEIEKLGLMVAIKIYRPQNALDIEGEQRFRDEYMIVFNCHHANLIHPTNFSICKDTPYLVLPYCKRGSSELLIGNKFSEEDIWKYIQDVASGLAYLHTLEPPIVHQDVKPANVLLDDTGHYALTDFGISAQRGGVHGYYFDDENSGTMAYMAPERFQKDAEPMAQSDIWGFGATLCEILTGKVPFGEDGGQTQAEGKLSMPTIPGASSDVQRLIHECLALQPGDRPTAQRIADAARARQYPLKSRKPLWLALLALAVLTIGGIVYYLSHQESNPIVEPQITPEQQFNYAYRLIDNYEPDSVLKGKAILESLSQLNYVPAQLELARTIGPELIEKSTMRYDTRKVKLHIDTIHLKNQVWPKDHKLIDKAVKQYQQILNQSDSVFPTENMKAAFALARIYGTKHYNPRGDFNHLIIPYYDKAIDWARCTGDSVIVSKLIQLRQMAKNDINNDKK
;
A
#
# COMPACT_ATOMS: atom_id res chain seq x y z
N MET A 1 -23.30 7.75 16.59
CA MET A 1 -24.35 7.72 15.52
C MET A 1 -24.56 9.15 15.06
N ILE A 2 -24.48 9.38 13.75
CA ILE A 2 -24.72 10.71 13.15
C ILE A 2 -26.20 11.03 13.30
N ASP A 3 -26.55 12.27 13.69
CA ASP A 3 -27.94 12.75 13.61
C ASP A 3 -28.29 12.99 12.12
N ILE A 4 -29.06 12.08 11.56
CA ILE A 4 -29.46 12.12 10.15
C ILE A 4 -30.13 13.42 9.77
N ASN A 5 -30.87 14.04 10.69
CA ASN A 5 -31.63 15.27 10.41
C ASN A 5 -30.68 16.44 10.07
N GLU A 6 -29.44 16.41 10.55
CA GLU A 6 -28.43 17.41 10.18
C GLU A 6 -27.97 17.29 8.73
N TYR A 7 -28.06 16.10 8.14
CA TYR A 7 -27.54 15.79 6.80
C TYR A 7 -28.63 15.65 5.73
N THR A 8 -29.89 15.60 6.12
CA THR A 8 -31.02 15.56 5.17
C THR A 8 -31.55 16.94 4.86
N ASP A 9 -32.21 17.09 3.70
CA ASP A 9 -32.97 18.27 3.31
C ASP A 9 -34.40 18.24 3.93
N GLU A 10 -35.17 19.29 3.70
CA GLU A 10 -36.59 19.40 4.17
C GLU A 10 -37.47 18.27 3.68
N LYS A 11 -37.08 17.54 2.65
CA LYS A 11 -37.78 16.38 2.08
C LYS A 11 -37.19 15.04 2.59
N GLY A 12 -36.31 15.06 3.59
CA GLY A 12 -35.69 13.86 4.16
C GLY A 12 -34.66 13.18 3.25
N ARG A 13 -34.11 13.90 2.23
CA ARG A 13 -33.10 13.34 1.30
C ARG A 13 -31.69 13.71 1.73
N PHE A 14 -30.84 12.74 1.76
CA PHE A 14 -29.39 12.91 1.95
C PHE A 14 -28.75 13.32 0.62
N ASP A 15 -27.98 14.41 0.63
CA ASP A 15 -27.35 15.03 -0.55
C ASP A 15 -28.34 15.23 -1.75
N GLY A 16 -29.59 15.51 -1.44
CA GLY A 16 -30.64 15.71 -2.43
C GLY A 16 -31.01 14.48 -3.28
N ARG A 17 -30.38 13.33 -3.06
CA ARG A 17 -30.45 12.14 -3.92
C ARG A 17 -30.84 10.86 -3.20
N TYR A 18 -30.39 10.63 -1.99
CA TYR A 18 -30.51 9.34 -1.33
C TYR A 18 -31.54 9.41 -0.19
N LEU A 19 -32.34 8.36 -0.06
CA LEU A 19 -33.18 8.15 1.12
C LEU A 19 -32.45 7.17 2.05
N LEU A 20 -32.01 7.64 3.21
CA LEU A 20 -31.38 6.78 4.25
C LEU A 20 -32.50 5.98 4.94
N ILE A 21 -32.44 4.64 4.86
CA ILE A 21 -33.48 3.74 5.34
C ILE A 21 -33.21 3.30 6.77
N ARG A 22 -32.06 2.70 6.99
CA ARG A 22 -31.62 2.21 8.30
C ARG A 22 -30.10 2.06 8.37
N PRO A 23 -29.51 2.10 9.57
CA PRO A 23 -28.10 1.80 9.71
C PRO A 23 -27.83 0.32 9.41
N LEU A 24 -26.70 0.05 8.71
CA LEU A 24 -26.11 -1.28 8.52
C LEU A 24 -25.01 -1.52 9.54
N SER A 25 -24.23 -0.48 9.87
CA SER A 25 -23.21 -0.51 10.93
C SER A 25 -23.05 0.89 11.51
N THR A 26 -22.99 0.97 12.84
CA THR A 26 -22.74 2.21 13.61
C THR A 26 -21.57 2.06 14.58
N ASP A 27 -20.98 0.87 14.66
CA ASP A 27 -19.94 0.52 15.63
C ASP A 27 -18.54 0.92 15.14
N GLY A 28 -18.44 1.44 13.90
CA GLY A 28 -17.19 1.99 13.37
C GLY A 28 -16.81 3.31 14.06
N ALA A 29 -15.57 3.43 14.56
CA ALA A 29 -15.07 4.66 15.19
C ALA A 29 -15.08 5.88 14.25
N THR A 30 -15.02 5.66 12.93
CA THR A 30 -14.77 6.72 11.95
C THR A 30 -15.89 6.95 10.95
N ALA A 31 -16.88 6.05 10.84
CA ALA A 31 -17.95 6.17 9.88
C ALA A 31 -19.19 5.38 10.30
N ASP A 32 -20.36 5.84 9.84
CA ASP A 32 -21.62 5.10 9.87
C ASP A 32 -21.95 4.59 8.47
N VAL A 33 -22.44 3.35 8.36
CA VAL A 33 -22.88 2.77 7.09
C VAL A 33 -24.40 2.64 7.09
N TRP A 34 -25.04 3.22 6.06
CA TRP A 34 -26.49 3.26 5.93
C TRP A 34 -26.97 2.52 4.70
N LEU A 35 -27.99 1.67 4.87
CA LEU A 35 -28.79 1.20 3.76
C LEU A 35 -29.61 2.37 3.19
N SER A 36 -29.54 2.56 1.89
CA SER A 36 -30.14 3.74 1.24
C SER A 36 -30.73 3.37 -0.11
N LEU A 37 -31.79 4.12 -0.50
CA LEU A 37 -32.38 4.04 -1.83
C LEU A 37 -31.89 5.22 -2.68
N ASP A 38 -31.37 4.96 -3.86
CA ASP A 38 -31.02 5.99 -4.84
C ASP A 38 -32.32 6.49 -5.55
N LEU A 39 -32.77 7.66 -5.15
CA LEU A 39 -33.99 8.25 -5.67
C LEU A 39 -33.97 8.60 -7.16
N ASN A 40 -32.78 8.74 -7.74
CA ASN A 40 -32.63 8.93 -9.19
C ASN A 40 -32.97 7.68 -10.00
N THR A 41 -33.06 6.52 -9.36
CA THR A 41 -33.46 5.25 -9.98
C THR A 41 -34.92 4.91 -9.81
N VAL A 42 -35.66 5.72 -9.03
CA VAL A 42 -37.08 5.50 -8.72
C VAL A 42 -37.93 6.20 -9.77
N SER A 43 -38.84 5.46 -10.41
CA SER A 43 -39.74 5.99 -11.43
C SER A 43 -40.91 6.81 -10.85
N MET A 44 -40.76 7.44 -9.69
CA MET A 44 -41.82 8.12 -8.97
C MET A 44 -41.55 9.62 -8.85
N THR A 45 -42.46 10.41 -9.38
CA THR A 45 -42.57 11.85 -9.17
C THR A 45 -43.56 12.08 -8.02
N ASP A 46 -43.07 12.40 -6.79
CA ASP A 46 -43.75 13.26 -5.80
C ASP A 46 -43.19 13.05 -4.38
N GLY A 47 -42.96 14.17 -3.68
CA GLY A 47 -42.42 14.24 -2.32
C GLY A 47 -43.27 13.60 -1.21
N ASP A 48 -44.53 13.21 -1.51
CA ASP A 48 -45.45 12.63 -0.52
C ASP A 48 -45.22 11.14 -0.23
N LYS A 49 -44.18 10.53 -0.83
CA LYS A 49 -43.97 9.08 -0.75
C LYS A 49 -42.77 8.64 0.08
N ILE A 50 -41.90 9.54 0.51
CA ILE A 50 -40.74 9.19 1.36
C ILE A 50 -41.21 8.56 2.67
N ASP A 51 -42.23 9.11 3.32
CA ASP A 51 -42.81 8.55 4.54
C ASP A 51 -43.46 7.17 4.34
N GLN A 52 -43.92 6.87 3.14
CA GLN A 52 -44.44 5.56 2.79
C GLN A 52 -43.32 4.56 2.58
N ILE A 53 -42.25 4.96 1.89
CA ILE A 53 -41.08 4.12 1.63
C ILE A 53 -40.39 3.72 2.95
N ALA A 54 -40.29 4.64 3.92
CA ALA A 54 -39.70 4.36 5.24
C ALA A 54 -40.46 3.29 6.05
N ARG A 55 -41.71 2.94 5.64
CA ARG A 55 -42.52 1.90 6.27
C ARG A 55 -42.56 0.58 5.50
N MET A 56 -41.92 0.52 4.34
CA MET A 56 -41.86 -0.68 3.50
C MET A 56 -40.75 -1.63 4.01
N SER A 57 -40.89 -2.89 3.70
CA SER A 57 -39.81 -3.87 3.87
C SER A 57 -38.70 -3.65 2.84
N ASP A 58 -37.49 -4.10 3.13
CA ASP A 58 -36.34 -4.01 2.21
C ASP A 58 -36.69 -4.62 0.82
N ASP A 59 -37.42 -5.74 0.78
CA ASP A 59 -37.83 -6.40 -0.47
C ASP A 59 -38.87 -5.57 -1.30
N GLU A 60 -39.67 -4.73 -0.64
CA GLU A 60 -40.56 -3.82 -1.32
C GLU A 60 -39.82 -2.60 -1.86
N ILE A 61 -38.87 -2.07 -1.08
CA ILE A 61 -38.03 -0.92 -1.47
C ILE A 61 -37.15 -1.28 -2.65
N GLU A 62 -36.55 -2.50 -2.66
CA GLU A 62 -35.70 -3.00 -3.76
C GLU A 62 -36.42 -3.02 -5.12
N LYS A 63 -37.76 -3.21 -5.11
CA LYS A 63 -38.58 -3.16 -6.33
C LYS A 63 -38.82 -1.75 -6.83
N LEU A 64 -38.58 -0.73 -6.01
CA LEU A 64 -38.76 0.68 -6.37
C LEU A 64 -37.59 1.26 -7.09
N GLY A 65 -36.36 0.88 -6.69
CA GLY A 65 -35.14 1.43 -7.25
C GLY A 65 -33.87 0.77 -6.69
N LEU A 66 -32.72 1.32 -7.02
CA LEU A 66 -31.43 0.79 -6.66
C LEU A 66 -31.12 1.01 -5.18
N MET A 67 -30.90 -0.08 -4.46
CA MET A 67 -30.41 -0.06 -3.09
C MET A 67 -28.88 0.07 -3.09
N VAL A 68 -28.38 0.97 -2.25
CA VAL A 68 -26.95 1.24 -2.07
C VAL A 68 -26.58 1.28 -0.59
N ALA A 69 -25.33 1.04 -0.27
CA ALA A 69 -24.80 1.32 1.06
C ALA A 69 -24.07 2.66 1.02
N ILE A 70 -24.41 3.59 1.91
CA ILE A 70 -23.74 4.89 2.03
C ILE A 70 -22.89 4.87 3.30
N LYS A 71 -21.58 4.98 3.13
CA LYS A 71 -20.61 5.12 4.22
C LYS A 71 -20.31 6.59 4.45
N ILE A 72 -20.85 7.13 5.55
CA ILE A 72 -20.75 8.54 5.96
C ILE A 72 -19.63 8.66 6.99
N TYR A 73 -18.58 9.42 6.67
CA TYR A 73 -17.44 9.60 7.58
C TYR A 73 -17.74 10.63 8.64
N ARG A 74 -17.21 10.41 9.86
CA ARG A 74 -17.28 11.35 10.98
C ARG A 74 -15.95 12.08 11.08
N PRO A 75 -15.79 13.27 10.50
CA PRO A 75 -14.55 14.04 10.70
C PRO A 75 -14.49 14.49 12.17
N GLN A 76 -13.34 14.26 12.82
CA GLN A 76 -13.11 14.80 14.16
C GLN A 76 -12.99 16.34 14.17
N ASN A 77 -12.68 16.94 13.03
CA ASN A 77 -12.69 18.37 12.76
C ASN A 77 -13.27 18.63 11.39
N ALA A 78 -13.83 19.84 11.17
CA ALA A 78 -14.27 20.26 9.85
C ALA A 78 -13.14 20.05 8.81
N LEU A 79 -13.48 19.46 7.67
CA LEU A 79 -12.50 19.25 6.60
C LEU A 79 -12.04 20.61 6.08
N ASP A 80 -10.75 20.88 6.19
CA ASP A 80 -10.13 21.95 5.43
C ASP A 80 -9.90 21.48 3.97
N ILE A 81 -9.54 22.42 3.10
CA ILE A 81 -9.30 22.15 1.67
C ILE A 81 -8.24 21.05 1.46
N GLU A 82 -7.23 20.96 2.35
CA GLU A 82 -6.21 19.91 2.27
C GLU A 82 -6.75 18.55 2.72
N GLY A 83 -7.65 18.54 3.70
CA GLY A 83 -8.32 17.33 4.18
C GLY A 83 -9.25 16.75 3.11
N GLU A 84 -10.02 17.60 2.43
CA GLU A 84 -10.87 17.20 1.31
C GLU A 84 -10.04 16.62 0.15
N GLN A 85 -8.93 17.28 -0.22
CA GLN A 85 -8.09 16.79 -1.29
C GLN A 85 -7.44 15.44 -0.95
N ARG A 86 -6.97 15.26 0.30
CA ARG A 86 -6.43 13.98 0.78
C ARG A 86 -7.46 12.87 0.70
N PHE A 87 -8.69 13.14 1.12
CA PHE A 87 -9.78 12.16 1.05
C PHE A 87 -10.10 11.77 -0.39
N ARG A 88 -10.12 12.74 -1.33
CA ARG A 88 -10.28 12.46 -2.76
C ARG A 88 -9.17 11.59 -3.33
N ASP A 89 -7.93 11.88 -2.97
CA ASP A 89 -6.78 11.13 -3.45
C ASP A 89 -6.82 9.68 -2.94
N GLU A 90 -7.19 9.47 -1.68
CA GLU A 90 -7.40 8.13 -1.09
C GLU A 90 -8.57 7.39 -1.76
N TYR A 91 -9.68 8.09 -2.00
CA TYR A 91 -10.82 7.52 -2.71
C TYR A 91 -10.44 7.05 -4.12
N MET A 92 -9.67 7.85 -4.87
CA MET A 92 -9.26 7.52 -6.23
C MET A 92 -8.43 6.23 -6.30
N ILE A 93 -7.66 5.92 -5.25
CA ILE A 93 -6.92 4.67 -5.16
C ILE A 93 -7.89 3.49 -5.08
N VAL A 94 -8.86 3.55 -4.16
CA VAL A 94 -9.86 2.50 -3.95
C VAL A 94 -10.78 2.37 -5.17
N PHE A 95 -11.17 3.51 -5.77
CA PHE A 95 -12.01 3.55 -6.96
C PHE A 95 -11.39 2.84 -8.16
N ASN A 96 -10.07 2.89 -8.30
CA ASN A 96 -9.35 2.23 -9.41
C ASN A 96 -9.06 0.73 -9.15
N CYS A 97 -9.41 0.21 -7.97
CA CYS A 97 -9.20 -1.20 -7.64
C CYS A 97 -10.40 -2.04 -8.14
N HIS A 98 -10.29 -2.61 -9.34
CA HIS A 98 -11.33 -3.43 -9.95
C HIS A 98 -10.98 -4.91 -9.85
N HIS A 99 -11.64 -5.63 -8.94
CA HIS A 99 -11.49 -7.08 -8.79
C HIS A 99 -12.82 -7.70 -8.29
N ALA A 100 -13.17 -8.89 -8.75
CA ALA A 100 -14.42 -9.56 -8.38
C ALA A 100 -14.58 -9.78 -6.86
N ASN A 101 -13.48 -9.90 -6.14
CA ASN A 101 -13.46 -10.11 -4.69
C ASN A 101 -13.14 -8.83 -3.90
N LEU A 102 -13.44 -7.66 -4.46
CA LEU A 102 -13.35 -6.36 -3.79
C LEU A 102 -14.64 -5.57 -4.00
N ILE A 103 -15.20 -5.05 -2.92
CA ILE A 103 -16.29 -4.08 -2.98
C ILE A 103 -15.66 -2.70 -3.17
N HIS A 104 -15.84 -2.12 -4.33
CA HIS A 104 -15.33 -0.78 -4.63
C HIS A 104 -16.46 0.24 -4.67
N PRO A 105 -16.22 1.48 -4.23
CA PRO A 105 -17.22 2.52 -4.26
C PRO A 105 -17.60 2.88 -5.70
N THR A 106 -18.88 3.11 -5.92
CA THR A 106 -19.43 3.55 -7.21
C THR A 106 -19.46 5.06 -7.34
N ASN A 107 -19.46 5.77 -6.21
CA ASN A 107 -19.44 7.23 -6.17
C ASN A 107 -18.83 7.74 -4.86
N PHE A 108 -18.33 8.97 -4.92
CA PHE A 108 -17.86 9.76 -3.79
C PHE A 108 -18.45 11.15 -3.87
N SER A 109 -18.86 11.72 -2.73
CA SER A 109 -19.28 13.11 -2.64
C SER A 109 -19.11 13.66 -1.22
N ILE A 110 -19.38 14.93 -1.05
CA ILE A 110 -19.35 15.65 0.24
C ILE A 110 -20.70 16.30 0.44
N CYS A 111 -21.36 15.98 1.56
CA CYS A 111 -22.61 16.60 1.98
C CYS A 111 -22.38 17.39 3.26
N LYS A 112 -22.59 18.72 3.21
CA LYS A 112 -22.42 19.62 4.38
C LYS A 112 -21.08 19.39 5.10
N ASP A 113 -19.98 19.48 4.35
CA ASP A 113 -18.59 19.26 4.81
C ASP A 113 -18.28 17.83 5.33
N THR A 114 -19.19 16.89 5.10
CA THR A 114 -19.04 15.49 5.50
C THR A 114 -18.86 14.61 4.27
N PRO A 115 -17.70 13.95 4.11
CA PRO A 115 -17.46 13.05 3.00
C PRO A 115 -18.22 11.75 3.16
N TYR A 116 -18.66 11.20 2.03
CA TYR A 116 -19.32 9.90 2.01
C TYR A 116 -18.99 9.10 0.76
N LEU A 117 -19.05 7.78 0.86
CA LEU A 117 -18.92 6.85 -0.24
C LEU A 117 -20.25 6.16 -0.53
N VAL A 118 -20.51 5.91 -1.79
CA VAL A 118 -21.62 5.06 -2.24
C VAL A 118 -21.05 3.72 -2.67
N LEU A 119 -21.47 2.67 -2.01
CA LEU A 119 -21.03 1.29 -2.21
C LEU A 119 -22.18 0.43 -2.72
N PRO A 120 -21.94 -0.64 -3.48
CA PRO A 120 -22.95 -1.65 -3.75
C PRO A 120 -23.50 -2.20 -2.43
N TYR A 121 -24.82 -2.37 -2.34
CA TYR A 121 -25.45 -3.02 -1.20
C TYR A 121 -25.38 -4.54 -1.38
N CYS A 122 -24.73 -5.22 -0.47
CA CYS A 122 -24.66 -6.69 -0.42
C CYS A 122 -25.75 -7.21 0.51
N LYS A 123 -26.90 -7.57 -0.04
CA LYS A 123 -28.09 -8.01 0.71
C LYS A 123 -27.82 -9.24 1.60
N ARG A 124 -26.88 -10.09 1.19
CA ARG A 124 -26.51 -11.31 1.92
C ARG A 124 -25.62 -11.05 3.14
N GLY A 125 -25.23 -9.82 3.38
CA GLY A 125 -24.51 -9.35 4.55
C GLY A 125 -23.04 -9.74 4.59
N SER A 126 -22.45 -9.61 5.76
CA SER A 126 -21.05 -9.95 6.02
C SER A 126 -20.84 -11.40 6.44
N SER A 127 -19.59 -11.84 6.38
CA SER A 127 -19.23 -13.19 6.82
C SER A 127 -19.32 -13.39 8.36
N GLU A 128 -19.65 -12.35 9.13
CA GLU A 128 -20.04 -12.50 10.54
C GLU A 128 -21.22 -13.45 10.73
N LEU A 129 -22.17 -13.46 9.77
CA LEU A 129 -23.31 -14.37 9.78
C LEU A 129 -22.92 -15.85 9.65
N LEU A 130 -21.66 -16.09 9.28
CA LEU A 130 -21.11 -17.44 9.09
C LEU A 130 -20.42 -17.98 10.34
N ILE A 131 -20.12 -17.15 11.33
CA ILE A 131 -19.36 -17.51 12.52
C ILE A 131 -20.02 -18.69 13.25
N GLY A 132 -19.25 -19.76 13.44
CA GLY A 132 -19.69 -20.97 14.14
C GLY A 132 -20.69 -21.85 13.37
N ASN A 133 -21.00 -21.50 12.12
CA ASN A 133 -21.85 -22.35 11.27
C ASN A 133 -21.07 -23.55 10.72
N LYS A 134 -21.80 -24.57 10.30
CA LYS A 134 -21.19 -25.72 9.61
C LYS A 134 -20.97 -25.39 8.13
N PHE A 135 -19.75 -25.59 7.67
CA PHE A 135 -19.36 -25.47 6.29
C PHE A 135 -19.09 -26.82 5.66
N SER A 136 -19.43 -26.96 4.37
CA SER A 136 -18.82 -28.01 3.56
C SER A 136 -17.36 -27.63 3.28
N GLU A 137 -16.51 -28.61 2.99
CA GLU A 137 -15.12 -28.33 2.61
C GLU A 137 -15.04 -27.50 1.32
N GLU A 138 -16.01 -27.67 0.43
CA GLU A 138 -16.14 -26.86 -0.78
C GLU A 138 -16.38 -25.36 -0.47
N ASP A 139 -17.29 -25.08 0.46
CA ASP A 139 -17.58 -23.70 0.89
C ASP A 139 -16.37 -23.06 1.59
N ILE A 140 -15.63 -23.83 2.39
CA ILE A 140 -14.39 -23.35 3.02
C ILE A 140 -13.38 -22.97 1.95
N TRP A 141 -13.11 -23.83 0.97
CA TRP A 141 -12.15 -23.53 -0.10
C TRP A 141 -12.60 -22.38 -0.99
N LYS A 142 -13.91 -22.24 -1.22
CA LYS A 142 -14.47 -21.09 -1.94
C LYS A 142 -14.21 -19.79 -1.18
N TYR A 143 -14.50 -19.77 0.12
CA TYR A 143 -14.22 -18.59 0.97
C TYR A 143 -12.74 -18.22 0.94
N ILE A 144 -11.86 -19.21 1.13
CA ILE A 144 -10.41 -19.03 1.08
C ILE A 144 -9.99 -18.46 -0.28
N GLN A 145 -10.49 -19.02 -1.38
CA GLN A 145 -10.15 -18.59 -2.73
C GLN A 145 -10.55 -17.14 -2.98
N ASP A 146 -11.78 -16.79 -2.65
CA ASP A 146 -12.36 -15.48 -2.92
C ASP A 146 -11.59 -14.40 -2.14
N VAL A 147 -11.44 -14.55 -0.81
CA VAL A 147 -10.78 -13.56 0.03
C VAL A 147 -9.28 -13.45 -0.31
N ALA A 148 -8.59 -14.58 -0.48
CA ALA A 148 -7.18 -14.56 -0.83
C ALA A 148 -6.92 -13.96 -2.22
N SER A 149 -7.85 -14.12 -3.18
CA SER A 149 -7.73 -13.48 -4.50
C SER A 149 -7.84 -11.96 -4.42
N GLY A 150 -8.77 -11.44 -3.60
CA GLY A 150 -8.88 -10.01 -3.33
C GLY A 150 -7.60 -9.44 -2.70
N LEU A 151 -7.07 -10.11 -1.66
CA LEU A 151 -5.82 -9.71 -1.01
C LEU A 151 -4.63 -9.80 -1.98
N ALA A 152 -4.54 -10.85 -2.80
CA ALA A 152 -3.47 -11.01 -3.77
C ALA A 152 -3.47 -9.86 -4.80
N TYR A 153 -4.64 -9.47 -5.27
CA TYR A 153 -4.76 -8.31 -6.16
C TYR A 153 -4.23 -7.03 -5.48
N LEU A 154 -4.67 -6.70 -4.27
CA LEU A 154 -4.23 -5.51 -3.54
C LEU A 154 -2.71 -5.51 -3.30
N HIS A 155 -2.15 -6.65 -2.89
CA HIS A 155 -0.73 -6.80 -2.57
C HIS A 155 0.19 -6.76 -3.80
N THR A 156 -0.35 -6.95 -5.02
CA THR A 156 0.44 -6.91 -6.28
C THR A 156 0.40 -5.57 -6.98
N LEU A 157 -0.39 -4.63 -6.49
CA LEU A 157 -0.43 -3.26 -7.04
C LEU A 157 0.89 -2.52 -6.81
N GLU A 158 1.15 -1.49 -7.60
CA GLU A 158 2.32 -0.61 -7.48
C GLU A 158 1.89 0.85 -7.21
N PRO A 159 2.02 1.36 -5.99
CA PRO A 159 2.49 0.69 -4.78
C PRO A 159 1.48 -0.32 -4.21
N PRO A 160 1.94 -1.34 -3.43
CA PRO A 160 1.05 -2.32 -2.82
C PRO A 160 0.06 -1.66 -1.86
N ILE A 161 -1.18 -2.14 -1.88
CA ILE A 161 -2.21 -1.73 -0.92
C ILE A 161 -2.33 -2.81 0.15
N VAL A 162 -2.16 -2.43 1.41
CA VAL A 162 -2.40 -3.29 2.57
C VAL A 162 -3.77 -2.98 3.13
N HIS A 163 -4.60 -4.00 3.32
CA HIS A 163 -5.99 -3.84 3.77
C HIS A 163 -6.07 -3.35 5.22
N GLN A 164 -5.26 -3.90 6.10
CA GLN A 164 -5.08 -3.56 7.53
C GLN A 164 -6.22 -3.93 8.48
N ASP A 165 -7.41 -4.23 7.99
CA ASP A 165 -8.60 -4.54 8.81
C ASP A 165 -9.35 -5.77 8.25
N VAL A 166 -8.63 -6.87 8.03
CA VAL A 166 -9.23 -8.14 7.55
C VAL A 166 -9.90 -8.84 8.72
N LYS A 167 -11.25 -8.84 8.70
CA LYS A 167 -12.10 -9.45 9.73
C LYS A 167 -13.45 -9.88 9.13
N PRO A 168 -14.27 -10.71 9.81
CA PRO A 168 -15.53 -11.19 9.25
C PRO A 168 -16.49 -10.07 8.82
N ALA A 169 -16.55 -8.97 9.54
CA ALA A 169 -17.38 -7.81 9.22
C ALA A 169 -17.04 -7.18 7.86
N ASN A 170 -15.77 -7.25 7.46
CA ASN A 170 -15.25 -6.62 6.24
C ASN A 170 -15.14 -7.59 5.04
N VAL A 171 -15.76 -8.76 5.14
CA VAL A 171 -15.91 -9.71 4.02
C VAL A 171 -17.40 -9.87 3.74
N LEU A 172 -17.88 -9.29 2.64
CA LEU A 172 -19.27 -9.32 2.24
C LEU A 172 -19.54 -10.44 1.24
N LEU A 173 -20.74 -10.99 1.28
CA LEU A 173 -21.23 -11.92 0.27
C LEU A 173 -22.07 -11.14 -0.74
N ASP A 174 -21.55 -11.00 -1.96
CA ASP A 174 -22.24 -10.27 -3.04
C ASP A 174 -23.43 -11.06 -3.63
N ASP A 175 -24.19 -10.41 -4.50
CA ASP A 175 -25.36 -11.02 -5.13
C ASP A 175 -25.02 -12.13 -6.13
N THR A 176 -23.78 -12.16 -6.62
CA THR A 176 -23.26 -13.23 -7.50
C THR A 176 -22.77 -14.45 -6.73
N GLY A 177 -22.72 -14.35 -5.41
CA GLY A 177 -22.28 -15.45 -4.52
C GLY A 177 -20.79 -15.50 -4.29
N HIS A 178 -20.05 -14.42 -4.58
CA HIS A 178 -18.63 -14.27 -4.24
C HIS A 178 -18.44 -13.53 -2.93
N TYR A 179 -17.45 -13.95 -2.17
CA TYR A 179 -16.97 -13.21 -1.02
C TYR A 179 -16.04 -12.09 -1.50
N ALA A 180 -16.31 -10.87 -1.04
CA ALA A 180 -15.57 -9.68 -1.44
C ALA A 180 -15.16 -8.85 -0.23
N LEU A 181 -13.93 -8.39 -0.21
CA LEU A 181 -13.39 -7.51 0.83
C LEU A 181 -13.92 -6.09 0.64
N THR A 182 -14.28 -5.45 1.74
CA THR A 182 -14.66 -4.03 1.81
C THR A 182 -13.78 -3.28 2.79
N ASP A 183 -13.82 -1.95 2.76
CA ASP A 183 -13.11 -1.07 3.70
C ASP A 183 -11.58 -1.15 3.64
N PHE A 184 -11.03 -1.45 2.45
CA PHE A 184 -9.60 -1.43 2.20
C PHE A 184 -9.10 -0.05 1.73
N GLY A 185 -7.85 0.28 2.04
CA GLY A 185 -7.08 1.38 1.41
C GLY A 185 -7.26 2.79 1.97
N ILE A 186 -8.37 3.13 2.65
CA ILE A 186 -8.60 4.49 3.21
C ILE A 186 -7.72 4.74 4.45
N SER A 187 -7.28 3.68 5.11
CA SER A 187 -6.38 3.76 6.27
C SER A 187 -4.89 3.68 5.89
N ALA A 188 -4.57 3.17 4.71
CA ALA A 188 -3.21 2.78 4.32
C ALA A 188 -2.27 3.96 4.05
N GLN A 189 -2.79 5.13 3.69
CA GLN A 189 -1.98 6.33 3.41
C GLN A 189 -1.98 7.37 4.54
N ARG A 190 -2.58 7.10 5.68
CA ARG A 190 -2.35 7.89 6.89
C ARG A 190 -0.92 7.65 7.42
N GLY A 191 0.08 7.73 6.56
CA GLY A 191 1.50 7.86 6.85
C GLY A 191 1.84 9.24 7.44
N GLY A 192 0.97 9.77 8.24
CA GLY A 192 1.21 10.84 9.17
C GLY A 192 1.20 10.23 10.55
N VAL A 193 2.37 9.86 11.10
CA VAL A 193 2.77 9.92 12.53
C VAL A 193 1.69 9.62 13.60
N HIS A 194 0.59 8.99 13.24
CA HIS A 194 -0.38 8.48 14.19
C HIS A 194 -0.40 6.96 14.01
N GLY A 195 0.52 6.32 14.76
CA GLY A 195 0.25 4.97 15.21
C GLY A 195 -1.23 4.93 15.63
N TYR A 196 -1.90 3.82 15.37
CA TYR A 196 -3.21 3.59 15.95
C TYR A 196 -3.14 4.04 17.40
N TYR A 197 -3.80 5.17 17.73
CA TYR A 197 -4.17 5.39 19.10
C TYR A 197 -5.12 4.25 19.42
N PHE A 198 -4.75 3.43 20.37
CA PHE A 198 -5.62 2.47 21.02
C PHE A 198 -6.68 3.29 21.77
N ASP A 199 -7.70 3.76 21.04
CA ASP A 199 -8.92 4.16 21.70
C ASP A 199 -9.57 2.88 22.22
N ASP A 200 -9.86 2.85 23.51
CA ASP A 200 -10.50 1.71 24.20
C ASP A 200 -11.81 1.24 23.56
N GLU A 201 -12.38 2.00 22.61
CA GLU A 201 -13.60 1.68 21.87
C GLU A 201 -13.41 0.70 20.70
N ASN A 202 -12.18 0.32 20.30
CA ASN A 202 -11.88 -0.58 19.18
C ASN A 202 -11.43 -1.99 19.61
N SER A 203 -11.85 -2.48 20.75
CA SER A 203 -11.45 -3.78 21.30
C SER A 203 -11.69 -4.96 20.33
N GLY A 204 -12.81 -4.95 19.60
CA GLY A 204 -13.15 -6.03 18.66
C GLY A 204 -12.22 -6.15 17.44
N THR A 205 -11.55 -5.09 17.01
CA THR A 205 -10.59 -5.12 15.90
C THR A 205 -9.23 -5.70 16.31
N MET A 206 -8.84 -5.57 17.59
CA MET A 206 -7.56 -6.07 18.10
C MET A 206 -7.44 -7.59 17.97
N ALA A 207 -8.56 -8.33 18.07
CA ALA A 207 -8.60 -9.79 17.93
C ALA A 207 -8.05 -10.29 16.58
N TYR A 208 -8.08 -9.46 15.53
CA TYR A 208 -7.59 -9.77 14.18
C TYR A 208 -6.28 -9.09 13.84
N MET A 209 -5.70 -8.35 14.79
CA MET A 209 -4.47 -7.61 14.59
C MET A 209 -3.24 -8.51 14.79
N ALA A 210 -2.36 -8.52 13.80
CA ALA A 210 -1.14 -9.32 13.81
C ALA A 210 -0.13 -8.86 14.87
N PRO A 211 0.72 -9.76 15.41
CA PRO A 211 1.68 -9.45 16.49
C PRO A 211 2.58 -8.26 16.24
N GLU A 212 3.09 -8.11 15.02
CA GLU A 212 4.00 -7.02 14.63
C GLU A 212 3.31 -5.65 14.64
N ARG A 213 1.98 -5.60 14.56
CA ARG A 213 1.21 -4.36 14.55
C ARG A 213 1.14 -3.67 15.94
N PHE A 214 1.43 -4.40 16.99
CA PHE A 214 1.52 -3.87 18.37
C PHE A 214 2.87 -3.23 18.67
N GLN A 215 3.83 -3.30 17.76
CA GLN A 215 5.12 -2.66 17.94
C GLN A 215 5.03 -1.17 17.69
N LYS A 216 5.82 -0.39 18.43
CA LYS A 216 5.92 1.05 18.21
C LYS A 216 6.48 1.31 16.80
N ASP A 217 5.83 2.20 16.06
CA ASP A 217 6.17 2.55 14.68
C ASP A 217 6.02 1.38 13.68
N ALA A 218 5.11 0.42 13.96
CA ALA A 218 4.81 -0.67 13.05
C ALA A 218 4.25 -0.15 11.71
N GLU A 219 4.93 -0.50 10.62
CA GLU A 219 4.42 -0.20 9.28
C GLU A 219 3.45 -1.28 8.79
N PRO A 220 2.39 -0.91 8.05
CA PRO A 220 1.50 -1.88 7.43
C PRO A 220 2.25 -2.77 6.45
N MET A 221 2.03 -4.08 6.51
CA MET A 221 2.62 -5.03 5.57
C MET A 221 1.60 -6.08 5.13
N ALA A 222 1.75 -6.59 3.90
CA ALA A 222 0.87 -7.59 3.33
C ALA A 222 0.71 -8.84 4.23
N GLN A 223 1.75 -9.22 4.95
CA GLN A 223 1.74 -10.36 5.88
C GLN A 223 0.86 -10.13 7.10
N SER A 224 0.62 -8.88 7.50
CA SER A 224 -0.34 -8.58 8.58
C SER A 224 -1.79 -8.88 8.15
N ASP A 225 -2.14 -8.62 6.89
CA ASP A 225 -3.44 -9.01 6.33
C ASP A 225 -3.61 -10.53 6.29
N ILE A 226 -2.53 -11.27 6.01
CA ILE A 226 -2.55 -12.74 6.01
C ILE A 226 -2.82 -13.30 7.41
N TRP A 227 -2.27 -12.65 8.44
CA TRP A 227 -2.57 -13.04 9.82
C TRP A 227 -4.04 -12.77 10.17
N GLY A 228 -4.56 -11.58 9.84
CA GLY A 228 -5.96 -11.21 10.00
C GLY A 228 -6.90 -12.17 9.25
N PHE A 229 -6.53 -12.57 8.03
CA PHE A 229 -7.25 -13.58 7.26
C PHE A 229 -7.26 -14.93 7.99
N GLY A 230 -6.14 -15.39 8.55
CA GLY A 230 -6.04 -16.62 9.35
C GLY A 230 -6.93 -16.56 10.60
N ALA A 231 -6.95 -15.41 11.29
CA ALA A 231 -7.79 -15.18 12.46
C ALA A 231 -9.29 -15.19 12.10
N THR A 232 -9.66 -14.52 11.01
CA THR A 232 -11.01 -14.49 10.44
C THR A 232 -11.50 -15.90 10.10
N LEU A 233 -10.70 -16.66 9.38
CA LEU A 233 -11.06 -18.03 8.98
C LEU A 233 -11.16 -18.98 10.19
N CYS A 234 -10.27 -18.83 11.18
CA CYS A 234 -10.35 -19.57 12.44
C CYS A 234 -11.67 -19.30 13.16
N GLU A 235 -12.06 -18.03 13.30
CA GLU A 235 -13.28 -17.66 13.99
C GLU A 235 -14.53 -18.15 13.24
N ILE A 236 -14.60 -17.97 11.93
CA ILE A 236 -15.72 -18.47 11.12
C ILE A 236 -15.93 -19.98 11.36
N LEU A 237 -14.85 -20.75 11.38
CA LEU A 237 -14.93 -22.22 11.50
C LEU A 237 -15.13 -22.72 12.93
N THR A 238 -14.70 -21.97 13.94
CA THR A 238 -14.72 -22.41 15.35
C THR A 238 -15.71 -21.64 16.22
N GLY A 239 -16.19 -20.49 15.76
CA GLY A 239 -16.96 -19.54 16.57
C GLY A 239 -16.13 -18.75 17.57
N LYS A 240 -14.78 -18.79 17.49
CA LYS A 240 -13.88 -18.14 18.43
C LYS A 240 -12.65 -17.58 17.74
N VAL A 241 -12.26 -16.38 18.13
CA VAL A 241 -10.98 -15.79 17.72
C VAL A 241 -9.79 -16.62 18.27
N PRO A 242 -8.69 -16.76 17.49
CA PRO A 242 -7.63 -17.72 17.83
C PRO A 242 -6.85 -17.41 19.12
N PHE A 243 -6.69 -16.13 19.43
CA PHE A 243 -5.84 -15.67 20.55
C PHE A 243 -6.57 -14.68 21.49
N GLY A 244 -7.91 -14.73 21.53
CA GLY A 244 -8.73 -13.84 22.35
C GLY A 244 -8.80 -12.41 21.80
N GLU A 245 -9.35 -11.49 22.60
CA GLU A 245 -9.66 -10.12 22.16
C GLU A 245 -8.40 -9.30 21.85
N ASP A 246 -7.24 -9.62 22.44
CA ASP A 246 -5.98 -8.93 22.20
C ASP A 246 -5.18 -9.54 21.03
N GLY A 247 -5.71 -10.55 20.35
CA GLY A 247 -5.17 -11.11 19.11
C GLY A 247 -3.67 -11.42 19.14
N GLY A 248 -2.93 -10.83 18.22
CA GLY A 248 -1.49 -11.05 18.06
C GLY A 248 -0.64 -10.66 19.26
N GLN A 249 -1.10 -9.73 20.13
CA GLN A 249 -0.38 -9.40 21.37
C GLN A 249 -0.35 -10.61 22.31
N THR A 250 -1.50 -11.25 22.54
CA THR A 250 -1.60 -12.48 23.35
C THR A 250 -0.75 -13.60 22.78
N GLN A 251 -0.71 -13.74 21.44
CA GLN A 251 0.16 -14.71 20.76
C GLN A 251 1.64 -14.42 21.02
N ALA A 252 2.08 -13.16 20.87
CA ALA A 252 3.46 -12.75 21.08
C ALA A 252 3.94 -12.98 22.52
N GLU A 253 3.06 -12.85 23.50
CA GLU A 253 3.33 -13.14 24.90
C GLU A 253 3.38 -14.64 25.22
N GLY A 254 3.03 -15.49 24.26
CA GLY A 254 3.04 -16.95 24.43
C GLY A 254 1.98 -17.47 25.42
N LYS A 255 0.93 -16.69 25.67
CA LYS A 255 -0.13 -17.04 26.66
C LYS A 255 -1.09 -18.12 26.14
N LEU A 256 -1.26 -18.20 24.82
CA LEU A 256 -2.17 -19.16 24.18
C LEU A 256 -1.44 -19.97 23.11
N SER A 257 -1.83 -21.24 23.01
CA SER A 257 -1.33 -22.13 21.96
C SER A 257 -2.07 -21.90 20.64
N MET A 258 -1.48 -22.38 19.54
CA MET A 258 -2.11 -22.39 18.22
C MET A 258 -3.48 -23.09 18.28
N PRO A 259 -4.55 -22.51 17.70
CA PRO A 259 -5.89 -23.07 17.77
C PRO A 259 -6.00 -24.40 17.03
N THR A 260 -6.88 -25.27 17.51
CA THR A 260 -7.33 -26.43 16.76
C THR A 260 -8.63 -26.10 16.04
N ILE A 261 -8.79 -26.59 14.79
CA ILE A 261 -9.96 -26.32 13.96
C ILE A 261 -10.72 -27.63 13.75
N PRO A 262 -11.64 -28.02 14.68
CA PRO A 262 -12.37 -29.26 14.57
C PRO A 262 -13.19 -29.32 13.27
N GLY A 263 -13.10 -30.44 12.56
CA GLY A 263 -13.88 -30.70 11.34
C GLY A 263 -13.25 -30.14 10.06
N ALA A 264 -12.21 -29.33 10.14
CA ALA A 264 -11.46 -28.90 8.96
C ALA A 264 -10.46 -29.96 8.51
N SER A 265 -10.23 -30.09 7.20
CA SER A 265 -9.20 -30.98 6.65
C SER A 265 -7.79 -30.57 7.13
N SER A 266 -6.86 -31.52 7.05
CA SER A 266 -5.46 -31.27 7.45
C SER A 266 -4.83 -30.14 6.66
N ASP A 267 -5.25 -29.93 5.42
CA ASP A 267 -4.76 -28.88 4.55
C ASP A 267 -5.26 -27.50 4.98
N VAL A 268 -6.54 -27.37 5.31
CA VAL A 268 -7.13 -26.13 5.84
C VAL A 268 -6.52 -25.78 7.20
N GLN A 269 -6.36 -26.75 8.10
CA GLN A 269 -5.73 -26.52 9.40
C GLN A 269 -4.29 -26.01 9.25
N ARG A 270 -3.51 -26.63 8.37
CA ARG A 270 -2.13 -26.21 8.08
C ARG A 270 -2.06 -24.80 7.50
N LEU A 271 -2.97 -24.49 6.55
CA LEU A 271 -3.06 -23.17 5.97
C LEU A 271 -3.32 -22.12 7.05
N ILE A 272 -4.32 -22.33 7.91
CA ILE A 272 -4.63 -21.42 9.03
C ILE A 272 -3.42 -21.26 9.95
N HIS A 273 -2.76 -22.36 10.33
CA HIS A 273 -1.57 -22.29 11.19
C HIS A 273 -0.40 -21.53 10.55
N GLU A 274 -0.17 -21.69 9.23
CA GLU A 274 0.86 -20.91 8.55
C GLU A 274 0.46 -19.43 8.42
N CYS A 275 -0.82 -19.11 8.21
CA CYS A 275 -1.29 -17.73 8.22
C CYS A 275 -1.07 -17.06 9.59
N LEU A 276 -1.33 -17.80 10.68
CA LEU A 276 -1.17 -17.34 12.06
C LEU A 276 0.27 -17.47 12.59
N ALA A 277 1.27 -17.71 11.73
CA ALA A 277 2.66 -17.75 12.17
C ALA A 277 3.07 -16.45 12.86
N LEU A 278 3.82 -16.56 13.98
CA LEU A 278 4.27 -15.41 14.76
C LEU A 278 5.12 -14.45 13.91
N GLN A 279 6.07 -15.03 13.16
CA GLN A 279 6.95 -14.23 12.28
C GLN A 279 6.28 -13.99 10.93
N PRO A 280 6.20 -12.73 10.46
CA PRO A 280 5.59 -12.41 9.16
C PRO A 280 6.18 -13.17 7.98
N GLY A 281 7.51 -13.39 7.97
CA GLY A 281 8.21 -14.10 6.90
C GLY A 281 7.87 -15.61 6.79
N ASP A 282 7.26 -16.20 7.82
CA ASP A 282 6.81 -17.59 7.81
C ASP A 282 5.40 -17.77 7.23
N ARG A 283 4.65 -16.67 7.10
CA ARG A 283 3.29 -16.67 6.53
C ARG A 283 3.34 -16.82 5.00
N PRO A 284 2.33 -17.49 4.41
CA PRO A 284 2.21 -17.57 2.95
C PRO A 284 1.88 -16.18 2.36
N THR A 285 2.11 -16.01 1.06
CA THR A 285 1.56 -14.87 0.34
C THR A 285 0.08 -15.10 0.01
N ALA A 286 -0.70 -14.04 -0.17
CA ALA A 286 -2.10 -14.15 -0.60
C ALA A 286 -2.24 -14.92 -1.92
N GLN A 287 -1.32 -14.71 -2.88
CA GLN A 287 -1.30 -15.46 -4.13
C GLN A 287 -1.12 -16.96 -3.91
N ARG A 288 -0.20 -17.37 -3.02
CA ARG A 288 0.00 -18.79 -2.70
C ARG A 288 -1.25 -19.42 -2.08
N ILE A 289 -1.96 -18.66 -1.24
CA ILE A 289 -3.23 -19.12 -0.63
C ILE A 289 -4.30 -19.29 -1.72
N ALA A 290 -4.46 -18.31 -2.62
CA ALA A 290 -5.43 -18.35 -3.71
C ALA A 290 -5.15 -19.53 -4.68
N ASP A 291 -3.88 -19.81 -4.97
CA ASP A 291 -3.48 -20.93 -5.82
C ASP A 291 -3.79 -22.29 -5.16
N ALA A 292 -3.50 -22.40 -3.87
CA ALA A 292 -3.82 -23.59 -3.08
C ALA A 292 -5.33 -23.83 -2.98
N ALA A 293 -6.12 -22.77 -2.80
CA ALA A 293 -7.58 -22.85 -2.75
C ALA A 293 -8.17 -23.30 -4.10
N ARG A 294 -7.63 -22.80 -5.21
CA ARG A 294 -8.00 -23.23 -6.57
C ARG A 294 -7.74 -24.72 -6.79
N ALA A 295 -6.63 -25.22 -6.23
CA ALA A 295 -6.28 -26.62 -6.26
C ALA A 295 -7.03 -27.45 -5.20
N ARG A 296 -7.71 -26.82 -4.25
CA ARG A 296 -8.29 -27.43 -3.03
C ARG A 296 -7.29 -28.29 -2.26
N GLN A 297 -6.03 -27.86 -2.23
CA GLN A 297 -4.92 -28.55 -1.59
C GLN A 297 -3.90 -27.53 -1.07
N TYR A 298 -3.42 -27.74 0.13
CA TYR A 298 -2.33 -26.94 0.69
C TYR A 298 -1.13 -27.85 1.00
N PRO A 299 -0.21 -28.01 0.02
CA PRO A 299 0.89 -28.93 0.13
C PRO A 299 1.83 -28.54 1.30
N LEU A 300 2.39 -29.55 1.96
CA LEU A 300 3.47 -29.33 2.92
C LEU A 300 4.55 -28.47 2.28
N LYS A 301 5.05 -27.47 3.02
CA LYS A 301 6.30 -26.80 2.63
C LYS A 301 7.32 -27.93 2.38
N SER A 302 7.65 -28.16 1.12
CA SER A 302 8.73 -29.07 0.77
C SER A 302 10.00 -28.50 1.43
N ARG A 303 10.34 -29.01 2.60
CA ARG A 303 11.73 -28.93 3.05
C ARG A 303 12.45 -29.77 1.99
N LYS A 304 12.99 -29.11 0.96
CA LYS A 304 13.97 -29.79 0.09
C LYS A 304 14.96 -30.37 1.10
N PRO A 305 15.02 -31.69 1.22
CA PRO A 305 15.81 -32.26 2.31
C PRO A 305 17.24 -31.79 2.10
N LEU A 306 17.81 -31.20 3.14
CA LEU A 306 19.17 -30.65 3.13
C LEU A 306 20.17 -31.68 2.57
N TRP A 307 19.88 -32.98 2.75
CA TRP A 307 20.68 -34.06 2.20
C TRP A 307 20.60 -34.15 0.66
N LEU A 308 19.50 -33.76 0.01
CA LEU A 308 19.42 -33.68 -1.46
C LEU A 308 20.28 -32.49 -1.98
N ALA A 309 20.29 -31.37 -1.28
CA ALA A 309 21.20 -30.26 -1.59
C ALA A 309 22.66 -30.66 -1.33
N LEU A 310 22.92 -31.37 -0.23
CA LEU A 310 24.25 -31.92 0.09
C LEU A 310 24.64 -33.06 -0.86
N LEU A 311 23.70 -33.90 -1.30
CA LEU A 311 23.95 -34.93 -2.31
C LEU A 311 24.21 -34.30 -3.69
N ALA A 312 23.44 -33.29 -4.10
CA ALA A 312 23.69 -32.54 -5.32
C ALA A 312 25.07 -31.82 -5.27
N LEU A 313 25.42 -31.24 -4.12
CA LEU A 313 26.71 -30.65 -3.91
C LEU A 313 27.83 -31.71 -3.93
N ALA A 314 27.64 -32.88 -3.31
CA ALA A 314 28.57 -33.98 -3.35
C ALA A 314 28.74 -34.56 -4.77
N VAL A 315 27.64 -34.71 -5.52
CA VAL A 315 27.72 -35.15 -6.94
C VAL A 315 28.38 -34.11 -7.80
N LEU A 316 28.14 -32.82 -7.57
CA LEU A 316 28.81 -31.72 -8.27
C LEU A 316 30.32 -31.64 -7.90
N THR A 317 30.67 -31.85 -6.63
CA THR A 317 32.05 -31.85 -6.21
C THR A 317 32.83 -33.08 -6.73
N ILE A 318 32.23 -34.27 -6.68
CA ILE A 318 32.84 -35.49 -7.22
C ILE A 318 32.90 -35.41 -8.75
N GLY A 319 31.81 -34.96 -9.41
CA GLY A 319 31.81 -34.70 -10.85
C GLY A 319 32.81 -33.63 -11.27
N GLY A 320 32.94 -32.57 -10.48
CA GLY A 320 33.93 -31.51 -10.67
C GLY A 320 35.37 -32.01 -10.49
N ILE A 321 35.62 -32.88 -9.49
CA ILE A 321 36.92 -33.51 -9.27
C ILE A 321 37.27 -34.48 -10.41
N VAL A 322 36.32 -35.31 -10.84
CA VAL A 322 36.51 -36.23 -11.96
C VAL A 322 36.70 -35.45 -13.28
N TYR A 323 35.95 -34.39 -13.49
CA TYR A 323 36.08 -33.52 -14.64
C TYR A 323 37.44 -32.76 -14.62
N TYR A 324 37.82 -32.23 -13.46
CA TYR A 324 39.12 -31.55 -13.27
C TYR A 324 40.32 -32.50 -13.50
N LEU A 325 40.22 -33.73 -13.04
CA LEU A 325 41.25 -34.75 -13.24
C LEU A 325 41.30 -35.30 -14.68
N SER A 326 40.18 -35.23 -15.42
CA SER A 326 40.09 -35.72 -16.82
C SER A 326 40.34 -34.63 -17.87
N HIS A 327 40.27 -33.35 -17.53
CA HIS A 327 40.38 -32.23 -18.44
C HIS A 327 41.32 -31.15 -17.92
N GLN A 328 42.56 -31.45 -17.81
CA GLN A 328 43.60 -30.44 -17.56
C GLN A 328 43.97 -29.70 -18.84
N GLU A 329 43.01 -29.19 -19.56
CA GLU A 329 43.19 -28.17 -20.60
C GLU A 329 42.17 -27.03 -20.43
N SER A 330 42.70 -25.82 -20.37
CA SER A 330 42.09 -24.56 -20.06
C SER A 330 40.95 -24.17 -20.99
N ASN A 331 39.74 -24.00 -20.42
CA ASN A 331 38.76 -23.08 -20.99
C ASN A 331 38.16 -22.22 -19.85
N PRO A 332 38.00 -20.90 -20.05
CA PRO A 332 37.52 -20.02 -19.00
C PRO A 332 36.04 -20.27 -18.75
N ILE A 333 35.69 -20.44 -17.48
CA ILE A 333 34.29 -20.52 -16.98
C ILE A 333 33.63 -19.18 -17.28
N VAL A 334 32.64 -19.16 -18.16
CA VAL A 334 31.75 -18.02 -18.36
C VAL A 334 30.71 -18.09 -17.23
N GLU A 335 30.90 -17.29 -16.19
CA GLU A 335 29.86 -17.02 -15.21
C GLU A 335 28.64 -16.40 -15.91
N PRO A 336 27.39 -16.78 -15.56
CA PRO A 336 26.22 -16.11 -16.10
C PRO A 336 26.30 -14.63 -15.72
N GLN A 337 26.52 -13.77 -16.70
CA GLN A 337 26.61 -12.33 -16.49
C GLN A 337 25.23 -11.82 -16.01
N ILE A 338 25.14 -11.52 -14.72
CA ILE A 338 24.01 -10.80 -14.14
C ILE A 338 23.95 -9.42 -14.81
N THR A 339 22.82 -9.09 -15.42
CA THR A 339 22.67 -7.81 -16.13
C THR A 339 22.84 -6.63 -15.16
N PRO A 340 23.26 -5.44 -15.65
CA PRO A 340 23.36 -4.24 -14.81
C PRO A 340 22.07 -3.91 -14.08
N GLU A 341 20.91 -4.15 -14.70
CA GLU A 341 19.60 -3.96 -14.08
C GLU A 341 19.36 -4.94 -12.92
N GLN A 342 19.71 -6.20 -13.07
CA GLN A 342 19.60 -7.20 -11.99
C GLN A 342 20.53 -6.87 -10.83
N GLN A 343 21.74 -6.40 -11.11
CA GLN A 343 22.70 -5.94 -10.10
C GLN A 343 22.19 -4.69 -9.37
N PHE A 344 21.60 -3.74 -10.08
CA PHE A 344 20.99 -2.54 -9.52
C PHE A 344 19.82 -2.89 -8.58
N ASN A 345 18.91 -3.74 -9.03
CA ASN A 345 17.77 -4.19 -8.21
C ASN A 345 18.22 -4.96 -6.96
N TYR A 346 19.30 -5.71 -7.06
CA TYR A 346 19.91 -6.39 -5.92
C TYR A 346 20.54 -5.39 -4.94
N ALA A 347 21.30 -4.42 -5.43
CA ALA A 347 21.89 -3.35 -4.64
C ALA A 347 20.82 -2.53 -3.90
N TYR A 348 19.73 -2.22 -4.58
CA TYR A 348 18.60 -1.49 -4.02
C TYR A 348 17.96 -2.24 -2.84
N ARG A 349 17.74 -3.56 -2.98
CA ARG A 349 17.23 -4.41 -1.88
C ARG A 349 18.17 -4.48 -0.68
N LEU A 350 19.48 -4.48 -0.93
CA LEU A 350 20.49 -4.47 0.14
C LEU A 350 20.46 -3.16 0.94
N ILE A 351 20.24 -2.04 0.26
CA ILE A 351 20.13 -0.72 0.88
C ILE A 351 18.81 -0.59 1.65
N ASP A 352 17.72 -1.10 1.10
CA ASP A 352 16.37 -1.05 1.70
C ASP A 352 16.24 -1.96 2.94
N ASN A 353 17.17 -2.90 3.14
CA ASN A 353 17.20 -3.79 4.30
C ASN A 353 17.74 -3.12 5.59
N TYR A 354 18.24 -1.89 5.50
CA TYR A 354 18.72 -1.04 6.60
C TYR A 354 19.78 -1.64 7.53
N GLU A 355 20.29 -2.83 7.26
CA GLU A 355 21.42 -3.42 7.99
C GLU A 355 22.73 -2.75 7.53
N PRO A 356 23.59 -2.24 8.45
CA PRO A 356 24.76 -1.45 8.08
C PRO A 356 25.69 -2.14 7.05
N ASP A 357 25.92 -3.45 7.21
CA ASP A 357 26.76 -4.23 6.29
C ASP A 357 26.08 -4.43 4.93
N SER A 358 24.75 -4.59 4.90
CA SER A 358 23.98 -4.71 3.67
C SER A 358 23.96 -3.39 2.90
N VAL A 359 23.80 -2.27 3.59
CA VAL A 359 23.86 -0.92 3.00
C VAL A 359 25.22 -0.64 2.39
N LEU A 360 26.31 -0.99 3.07
CA LEU A 360 27.67 -0.84 2.52
C LEU A 360 27.88 -1.67 1.26
N LYS A 361 27.42 -2.93 1.24
CA LYS A 361 27.48 -3.81 0.06
C LYS A 361 26.64 -3.26 -1.09
N GLY A 362 25.41 -2.84 -0.82
CA GLY A 362 24.52 -2.24 -1.83
C GLY A 362 25.15 -1.00 -2.45
N LYS A 363 25.72 -0.11 -1.63
CA LYS A 363 26.42 1.09 -2.10
C LYS A 363 27.64 0.76 -2.97
N ALA A 364 28.46 -0.23 -2.61
CA ALA A 364 29.60 -0.65 -3.42
C ALA A 364 29.17 -1.17 -4.80
N ILE A 365 28.04 -1.89 -4.89
CA ILE A 365 27.48 -2.33 -6.16
C ILE A 365 27.01 -1.14 -7.00
N LEU A 366 26.32 -0.15 -6.39
CA LEU A 366 25.91 1.07 -7.09
C LEU A 366 27.12 1.86 -7.60
N GLU A 367 28.19 1.95 -6.82
CA GLU A 367 29.43 2.62 -7.23
C GLU A 367 30.08 1.91 -8.44
N SER A 368 30.11 0.58 -8.44
CA SER A 368 30.58 -0.22 -9.58
C SER A 368 29.73 0.00 -10.84
N LEU A 369 28.40 -0.06 -10.71
CA LEU A 369 27.47 0.20 -11.83
C LEU A 369 27.56 1.63 -12.35
N SER A 370 27.79 2.59 -11.46
CA SER A 370 28.00 3.99 -11.83
C SER A 370 29.28 4.18 -12.69
N GLN A 371 30.36 3.45 -12.37
CA GLN A 371 31.58 3.44 -13.19
C GLN A 371 31.36 2.84 -14.58
N LEU A 372 30.39 1.93 -14.71
CA LEU A 372 29.96 1.36 -15.99
C LEU A 372 28.96 2.26 -16.74
N ASN A 373 28.75 3.50 -16.28
CA ASN A 373 27.80 4.47 -16.83
C ASN A 373 26.32 4.03 -16.78
N TYR A 374 25.95 3.15 -15.83
CA TYR A 374 24.56 2.78 -15.65
C TYR A 374 23.78 3.90 -14.94
N VAL A 375 22.96 4.63 -15.69
CA VAL A 375 22.29 5.89 -15.28
C VAL A 375 21.44 5.75 -14.01
N PRO A 376 20.62 4.69 -13.81
CA PRO A 376 19.89 4.52 -12.56
C PRO A 376 20.78 4.49 -11.31
N ALA A 377 21.94 3.82 -11.38
CA ALA A 377 22.88 3.77 -10.26
C ALA A 377 23.56 5.12 -10.00
N GLN A 378 23.87 5.86 -11.05
CA GLN A 378 24.41 7.23 -10.93
C GLN A 378 23.40 8.18 -10.26
N LEU A 379 22.12 8.09 -10.64
CA LEU A 379 21.06 8.89 -10.03
C LEU A 379 20.92 8.54 -8.55
N GLU A 380 20.89 7.26 -8.19
CA GLU A 380 20.74 6.81 -6.81
C GLU A 380 21.91 7.26 -5.93
N LEU A 381 23.14 7.14 -6.41
CA LEU A 381 24.31 7.68 -5.70
C LEU A 381 24.27 9.19 -5.53
N ALA A 382 23.86 9.93 -6.56
CA ALA A 382 23.67 11.36 -6.45
C ALA A 382 22.63 11.75 -5.40
N ARG A 383 21.54 10.98 -5.31
CA ARG A 383 20.47 11.14 -4.30
C ARG A 383 20.95 10.86 -2.88
N THR A 384 21.82 9.87 -2.68
CA THR A 384 22.37 9.53 -1.35
C THR A 384 23.37 10.57 -0.84
N ILE A 385 23.91 11.43 -1.70
CA ILE A 385 24.92 12.45 -1.36
C ILE A 385 24.27 13.86 -1.37
N GLY A 386 23.33 14.10 -2.29
CA GLY A 386 22.69 15.37 -2.49
C GLY A 386 21.55 15.65 -1.51
N PRO A 387 21.03 16.89 -1.52
CA PRO A 387 19.82 17.21 -0.81
C PRO A 387 18.64 16.53 -1.47
N GLU A 388 18.11 15.49 -0.86
CA GLU A 388 16.87 14.90 -1.32
C GLU A 388 15.72 15.89 -1.16
N LEU A 389 14.95 16.00 -2.22
CA LEU A 389 13.59 16.50 -2.15
C LEU A 389 12.75 15.43 -1.46
N ILE A 390 12.66 15.51 -0.15
CA ILE A 390 11.79 14.62 0.61
C ILE A 390 10.36 15.09 0.36
N GLU A 391 9.70 14.53 -0.63
CA GLU A 391 8.26 14.37 -0.54
C GLU A 391 7.99 13.48 0.68
N LYS A 392 6.95 13.76 1.46
CA LYS A 392 6.60 12.99 2.66
C LYS A 392 6.53 11.47 2.41
N SER A 393 6.33 11.05 1.16
CA SER A 393 6.31 9.64 0.71
C SER A 393 7.71 9.00 0.58
N THR A 394 8.78 9.79 0.48
CA THR A 394 10.16 9.30 0.34
C THR A 394 10.98 9.38 1.63
N MET A 395 10.36 9.71 2.77
CA MET A 395 11.01 9.66 4.09
C MET A 395 11.53 8.26 4.50
N ARG A 396 11.37 7.24 3.65
CA ARG A 396 12.01 5.92 3.86
C ARG A 396 13.53 5.96 3.84
N TYR A 397 14.13 6.91 3.15
CA TYR A 397 15.54 7.23 3.30
C TYR A 397 15.75 8.15 4.50
N ASP A 398 15.41 7.66 5.68
CA ASP A 398 15.74 8.34 6.92
C ASP A 398 17.26 8.36 7.05
N THR A 399 17.85 9.50 6.70
CA THR A 399 19.28 9.77 6.91
C THR A 399 19.73 9.54 8.36
N ARG A 400 18.79 9.39 9.31
CA ARG A 400 19.04 9.00 10.69
C ARG A 400 19.40 7.52 10.84
N LYS A 401 18.93 6.64 9.93
CA LYS A 401 19.24 5.20 9.95
C LYS A 401 20.50 4.88 9.13
N VAL A 402 20.73 5.58 8.04
CA VAL A 402 22.02 5.59 7.36
C VAL A 402 22.92 6.57 8.12
N LYS A 403 23.43 6.18 9.25
CA LYS A 403 24.52 6.87 9.97
C LYS A 403 25.82 6.80 9.16
N LEU A 404 25.79 7.26 7.95
CA LEU A 404 26.94 7.84 7.31
C LEU A 404 27.06 9.21 7.97
N HIS A 405 28.07 9.45 8.78
CA HIS A 405 28.46 10.63 9.53
C HIS A 405 28.32 11.97 8.76
N ILE A 406 27.14 12.23 8.19
CA ILE A 406 26.84 13.43 7.43
C ILE A 406 25.98 14.32 8.33
N ASP A 407 26.57 15.40 8.80
CA ASP A 407 25.83 16.47 9.44
C ASP A 407 24.84 17.08 8.43
N THR A 408 23.55 17.02 8.74
CA THR A 408 22.47 17.55 7.90
C THR A 408 21.75 18.71 8.58
N ILE A 409 21.12 19.55 7.79
CA ILE A 409 20.20 20.57 8.23
C ILE A 409 18.85 20.41 7.53
N HIS A 410 17.77 20.75 8.22
CA HIS A 410 16.42 20.69 7.68
C HIS A 410 15.98 22.10 7.21
N LEU A 411 15.67 22.26 5.95
CA LEU A 411 15.16 23.49 5.36
C LEU A 411 13.89 23.20 4.57
N LYS A 412 12.74 23.71 5.03
CA LYS A 412 11.45 23.58 4.33
C LYS A 412 11.16 22.14 3.85
N ASN A 413 11.18 21.16 4.76
CA ASN A 413 10.98 19.73 4.49
C ASN A 413 12.06 19.05 3.63
N GLN A 414 13.25 19.63 3.52
CA GLN A 414 14.42 19.06 2.84
C GLN A 414 15.54 18.80 3.84
N VAL A 415 16.25 17.70 3.68
CA VAL A 415 17.47 17.39 4.45
C VAL A 415 18.67 17.73 3.59
N TRP A 416 19.52 18.61 4.08
CA TRP A 416 20.69 19.09 3.35
C TRP A 416 21.96 18.71 4.08
N PRO A 417 23.03 18.23 3.38
CA PRO A 417 24.33 18.12 3.95
C PRO A 417 24.82 19.51 4.39
N LYS A 418 25.45 19.61 5.57
CA LYS A 418 26.12 20.84 6.00
C LYS A 418 27.39 21.11 5.18
N ASP A 419 28.04 20.04 4.68
CA ASP A 419 29.25 20.15 3.86
C ASP A 419 28.89 20.43 2.40
N HIS A 420 29.18 21.63 1.94
CA HIS A 420 29.00 22.06 0.55
C HIS A 420 29.76 21.19 -0.45
N LYS A 421 30.90 20.58 -0.08
CA LYS A 421 31.64 19.66 -0.96
C LYS A 421 30.83 18.43 -1.33
N LEU A 422 29.97 17.95 -0.43
CA LEU A 422 29.06 16.83 -0.73
C LEU A 422 27.98 17.25 -1.72
N ILE A 423 27.45 18.46 -1.58
CA ILE A 423 26.47 19.02 -2.54
C ILE A 423 27.15 19.19 -3.90
N ASP A 424 28.37 19.73 -3.97
CA ASP A 424 29.14 19.85 -5.22
C ASP A 424 29.37 18.49 -5.88
N LYS A 425 29.63 17.45 -5.10
CA LYS A 425 29.75 16.08 -5.62
C LYS A 425 28.45 15.61 -6.25
N ALA A 426 27.32 15.82 -5.58
CA ALA A 426 25.98 15.49 -6.11
C ALA A 426 25.67 16.27 -7.38
N VAL A 427 25.94 17.58 -7.39
CA VAL A 427 25.78 18.44 -8.59
C VAL A 427 26.55 17.89 -9.78
N LYS A 428 27.82 17.51 -9.58
CA LYS A 428 28.63 16.91 -10.65
C LYS A 428 28.04 15.59 -11.17
N GLN A 429 27.53 14.74 -10.28
CA GLN A 429 26.89 13.48 -10.68
C GLN A 429 25.60 13.72 -11.47
N TYR A 430 24.72 14.63 -11.02
CA TYR A 430 23.52 14.98 -11.77
C TYR A 430 23.85 15.59 -13.14
N GLN A 431 24.86 16.44 -13.23
CA GLN A 431 25.35 17.00 -14.50
C GLN A 431 25.90 15.90 -15.42
N GLN A 432 26.63 14.92 -14.88
CA GLN A 432 27.13 13.79 -15.65
C GLN A 432 26.01 12.97 -16.25
N ILE A 433 24.92 12.69 -15.49
CA ILE A 433 23.73 12.02 -16.00
C ILE A 433 23.16 12.76 -17.21
N LEU A 434 22.98 14.05 -17.10
CA LEU A 434 22.41 14.87 -18.19
C LEU A 434 23.33 15.02 -19.40
N ASN A 435 24.63 14.91 -19.22
CA ASN A 435 25.61 14.99 -20.32
C ASN A 435 25.68 13.69 -21.12
N GLN A 436 25.26 12.56 -20.56
CA GLN A 436 25.17 11.30 -21.28
C GLN A 436 23.98 11.26 -22.25
N SER A 437 22.98 12.16 -22.06
CA SER A 437 21.79 12.42 -22.90
C SER A 437 21.19 11.18 -23.56
N ASP A 438 21.02 10.11 -22.79
CA ASP A 438 20.47 8.86 -23.28
C ASP A 438 18.93 8.88 -23.19
N SER A 439 18.27 8.72 -24.32
CA SER A 439 16.80 8.61 -24.40
C SER A 439 16.23 7.34 -23.76
N VAL A 440 17.09 6.40 -23.38
CA VAL A 440 16.71 5.15 -22.70
C VAL A 440 16.22 5.39 -21.27
N PHE A 441 16.68 6.46 -20.61
CA PHE A 441 16.35 6.76 -19.21
C PHE A 441 15.70 8.16 -19.03
N PRO A 442 14.55 8.44 -19.68
CA PRO A 442 13.94 9.77 -19.63
C PRO A 442 13.49 10.17 -18.22
N THR A 443 13.05 9.22 -17.40
CA THR A 443 12.63 9.45 -16.01
C THR A 443 13.81 9.87 -15.13
N GLU A 444 14.95 9.21 -15.27
CA GLU A 444 16.17 9.50 -14.52
C GLU A 444 16.76 10.85 -14.93
N ASN A 445 16.77 11.15 -16.22
CA ASN A 445 17.20 12.45 -16.76
C ASN A 445 16.29 13.59 -16.27
N MET A 446 14.98 13.39 -16.25
CA MET A 446 14.01 14.34 -15.66
C MET A 446 14.32 14.61 -14.20
N LYS A 447 14.51 13.54 -13.39
CA LYS A 447 14.81 13.66 -11.96
C LYS A 447 16.13 14.38 -11.72
N ALA A 448 17.17 14.10 -12.50
CA ALA A 448 18.48 14.76 -12.40
C ALA A 448 18.37 16.26 -12.75
N ALA A 449 17.67 16.62 -13.81
CA ALA A 449 17.45 18.02 -14.19
C ALA A 449 16.64 18.78 -13.13
N PHE A 450 15.59 18.16 -12.60
CA PHE A 450 14.78 18.76 -11.54
C PHE A 450 15.59 18.95 -10.25
N ALA A 451 16.41 17.98 -9.85
CA ALA A 451 17.29 18.08 -8.69
C ALA A 451 18.26 19.26 -8.82
N LEU A 452 18.88 19.44 -9.97
CA LEU A 452 19.76 20.59 -10.24
C LEU A 452 19.02 21.94 -10.15
N ALA A 453 17.83 22.04 -10.75
CA ALA A 453 17.01 23.25 -10.66
C ALA A 453 16.73 23.62 -9.19
N ARG A 454 16.45 22.64 -8.36
CA ARG A 454 16.17 22.82 -6.93
C ARG A 454 17.42 23.18 -6.13
N ILE A 455 18.54 22.51 -6.37
CA ILE A 455 19.82 22.80 -5.68
C ILE A 455 20.20 24.26 -5.95
N TYR A 456 20.22 24.70 -7.19
CA TYR A 456 20.57 26.08 -7.56
C TYR A 456 19.54 27.12 -7.07
N GLY A 457 18.27 26.75 -6.91
CA GLY A 457 17.22 27.59 -6.36
C GLY A 457 17.26 27.76 -4.85
N THR A 458 18.11 27.04 -4.12
CA THR A 458 18.16 27.07 -2.66
C THR A 458 19.16 28.09 -2.14
N LYS A 459 18.72 28.99 -1.25
CA LYS A 459 19.62 29.99 -0.58
C LYS A 459 20.76 29.34 0.22
N HIS A 460 20.62 28.08 0.60
CA HIS A 460 21.68 27.32 1.29
C HIS A 460 22.89 27.08 0.37
N TYR A 461 22.65 26.68 -0.89
CA TYR A 461 23.72 26.42 -1.87
C TYR A 461 24.06 27.65 -2.70
N ASN A 462 23.09 28.51 -2.97
CA ASN A 462 23.21 29.71 -3.79
C ASN A 462 22.85 31.00 -3.00
N PRO A 463 23.58 31.31 -1.90
CA PRO A 463 23.19 32.40 -1.00
C PRO A 463 23.28 33.79 -1.64
N ARG A 464 24.14 33.97 -2.66
CA ARG A 464 24.35 35.22 -3.38
C ARG A 464 23.60 35.33 -4.72
N GLY A 465 22.89 34.24 -5.11
CA GLY A 465 22.18 34.22 -6.40
C GLY A 465 23.08 34.01 -7.63
N ASP A 466 24.34 33.64 -7.45
CA ASP A 466 25.33 33.48 -8.54
C ASP A 466 24.87 32.48 -9.61
N PHE A 467 24.09 31.46 -9.21
CA PHE A 467 23.58 30.41 -10.08
C PHE A 467 22.12 30.63 -10.53
N ASN A 468 21.50 31.77 -10.25
CA ASN A 468 20.11 32.05 -10.62
C ASN A 468 19.84 31.86 -12.12
N HIS A 469 20.83 32.13 -12.99
CA HIS A 469 20.74 31.92 -14.42
C HIS A 469 20.61 30.46 -14.87
N LEU A 470 20.93 29.48 -13.99
CA LEU A 470 20.86 28.07 -14.28
C LEU A 470 19.51 27.42 -13.87
N ILE A 471 18.76 28.07 -12.98
CA ILE A 471 17.54 27.50 -12.38
C ILE A 471 16.49 27.22 -13.46
N ILE A 472 16.13 28.20 -14.26
CA ILE A 472 15.08 28.05 -15.27
C ILE A 472 15.48 27.07 -16.38
N PRO A 473 16.72 27.12 -16.95
CA PRO A 473 17.15 26.12 -17.93
C PRO A 473 17.08 24.68 -17.45
N TYR A 474 17.34 24.40 -16.16
CA TYR A 474 17.19 23.05 -15.63
C TYR A 474 15.74 22.65 -15.42
N TYR A 475 14.84 23.58 -15.07
CA TYR A 475 13.40 23.31 -15.12
C TYR A 475 12.92 23.00 -16.54
N ASP A 476 13.41 23.73 -17.56
CA ASP A 476 13.07 23.48 -18.96
C ASP A 476 13.54 22.08 -19.39
N LYS A 477 14.77 21.70 -19.07
CA LYS A 477 15.26 20.32 -19.31
C LYS A 477 14.41 19.26 -18.61
N ALA A 478 14.00 19.48 -17.35
CA ALA A 478 13.14 18.55 -16.63
C ALA A 478 11.77 18.40 -17.30
N ILE A 479 11.18 19.51 -17.78
CA ILE A 479 9.91 19.49 -18.50
C ILE A 479 10.03 18.75 -19.83
N ASP A 480 11.11 18.97 -20.58
CA ASP A 480 11.33 18.28 -21.85
C ASP A 480 11.47 16.76 -21.68
N TRP A 481 12.23 16.32 -20.68
CA TRP A 481 12.32 14.91 -20.36
C TRP A 481 10.99 14.33 -19.81
N ALA A 482 10.24 15.09 -19.01
CA ALA A 482 8.91 14.67 -18.54
C ALA A 482 7.93 14.45 -19.70
N ARG A 483 8.00 15.24 -20.76
CA ARG A 483 7.21 15.03 -21.98
C ARG A 483 7.53 13.71 -22.67
N CYS A 484 8.79 13.27 -22.61
CA CYS A 484 9.20 11.97 -23.14
C CYS A 484 8.62 10.78 -22.35
N THR A 485 8.27 10.97 -21.08
CA THR A 485 7.63 9.91 -20.26
C THR A 485 6.13 9.78 -20.53
N GLY A 486 5.50 10.74 -21.20
CA GLY A 486 4.06 10.77 -21.46
C GLY A 486 3.20 11.19 -20.26
N ASP A 487 3.79 11.51 -19.11
CA ASP A 487 3.06 11.89 -17.89
C ASP A 487 2.70 13.39 -17.90
N SER A 488 1.46 13.68 -18.29
CA SER A 488 0.93 15.05 -18.38
C SER A 488 0.80 15.75 -17.01
N VAL A 489 0.61 14.98 -15.93
CA VAL A 489 0.48 15.50 -14.56
C VAL A 489 1.83 16.02 -14.08
N ILE A 490 2.88 15.22 -14.25
CA ILE A 490 4.24 15.65 -13.91
C ILE A 490 4.65 16.88 -14.73
N VAL A 491 4.36 16.89 -16.03
CA VAL A 491 4.64 18.05 -16.90
C VAL A 491 3.97 19.32 -16.38
N SER A 492 2.68 19.24 -16.03
CA SER A 492 1.92 20.39 -15.51
C SER A 492 2.50 20.91 -14.19
N LYS A 493 2.85 19.99 -13.26
CA LYS A 493 3.46 20.33 -11.97
C LYS A 493 4.83 20.99 -12.13
N LEU A 494 5.67 20.50 -13.04
CA LEU A 494 6.99 21.10 -13.33
C LEU A 494 6.86 22.49 -13.93
N ILE A 495 5.88 22.71 -14.81
CA ILE A 495 5.59 24.04 -15.38
C ILE A 495 5.19 25.04 -14.27
N GLN A 496 4.35 24.61 -13.33
CA GLN A 496 3.95 25.44 -12.18
C GLN A 496 5.15 25.78 -11.30
N LEU A 497 5.98 24.81 -10.94
CA LEU A 497 7.19 25.04 -10.14
C LEU A 497 8.20 25.95 -10.83
N ARG A 498 8.37 25.82 -12.14
CA ARG A 498 9.18 26.73 -12.96
C ARG A 498 8.69 28.17 -12.89
N GLN A 499 7.37 28.38 -12.97
CA GLN A 499 6.79 29.74 -12.89
C GLN A 499 7.00 30.36 -11.50
N MET A 500 6.85 29.56 -10.43
CA MET A 500 7.15 30.01 -9.07
C MET A 500 8.62 30.42 -8.93
N ALA A 501 9.55 29.59 -9.38
CA ALA A 501 10.98 29.89 -9.35
C ALA A 501 11.32 31.16 -10.14
N LYS A 502 10.68 31.41 -11.29
CA LYS A 502 10.84 32.64 -12.07
C LYS A 502 10.38 33.89 -11.32
N ASN A 503 9.27 33.78 -10.58
CA ASN A 503 8.76 34.87 -9.76
C ASN A 503 9.70 35.16 -8.58
N ASP A 504 10.23 34.11 -7.91
CA ASP A 504 11.19 34.28 -6.81
C ASP A 504 12.48 34.97 -7.26
N ILE A 505 13.04 34.54 -8.39
CA ILE A 505 14.25 35.22 -9.00
C ILE A 505 13.99 36.69 -9.31
N ASN A 506 12.81 37.03 -9.78
CA ASN A 506 12.45 38.42 -10.11
C ASN A 506 12.24 39.28 -8.85
N ASN A 507 11.75 38.68 -7.77
CA ASN A 507 11.58 39.36 -6.47
C ASN A 507 12.91 39.57 -5.74
N ASP A 508 13.88 38.67 -5.88
CA ASP A 508 15.23 38.82 -5.32
C ASP A 508 16.06 39.91 -6.05
N LYS A 509 15.61 40.40 -7.24
CA LYS A 509 16.23 41.48 -7.99
C LYS A 509 15.69 42.88 -7.67
N LYS A 510 14.62 42.97 -6.88
CA LYS A 510 14.04 44.22 -6.36
C LYS A 510 14.53 44.47 -4.93
#